data_192755c9ce49a15c07c2007915a54b67
#
_entry.id   192755c9ce49a15c07c2007915a54b67
#
_cell.length_a   1.000
_cell.length_b   1.000
_cell.length_c   1.000
_cell.angle_alpha   90.00
_cell.angle_beta   90.00
_cell.angle_gamma   90.00
#
_symmetry.space_group_name_H-M   'P 1'
#
loop_
_entity.id
_entity.type
_entity.pdbx_description
1 polymer ?
#
loop_
_entity_poly.entity_id
_entity_poly.type
_entity_poly.pdbx_seq_one_letter_code
_entity_poly.pdbx_strand_id
1 'polypeptide(L)'
;MAKYTLELNEAQAQTVSQACEFFARIKMGQFDEIPFLLLTDELSGADYCSRRDIANKYLLEARKAIYPELHGIGHSYGVGKFADADRAFDVYQVLRHALGDPREPFQLGEPLPSCTKLE
;
A
#
# COMPACT_ATOMS: atom_id res chain seq x y z
N MET A 1 23.03 -6.35 -15.22
CA MET A 1 22.42 -6.37 -13.89
C MET A 1 21.51 -7.59 -13.77
N ALA A 2 21.55 -8.27 -12.65
CA ALA A 2 20.75 -9.47 -12.44
C ALA A 2 19.25 -9.13 -12.39
N LYS A 3 18.44 -10.03 -12.94
CA LYS A 3 16.98 -9.97 -12.88
C LYS A 3 16.46 -11.21 -12.18
N TYR A 4 15.33 -11.08 -11.53
CA TYR A 4 14.72 -12.17 -10.77
C TYR A 4 13.29 -12.37 -11.22
N THR A 5 12.87 -13.64 -11.33
CA THR A 5 11.48 -14.00 -11.60
C THR A 5 10.92 -14.76 -10.39
N LEU A 6 9.63 -14.60 -10.17
CA LEU A 6 8.90 -15.29 -9.11
C LEU A 6 7.56 -15.73 -9.66
N GLU A 7 7.28 -17.03 -9.57
CA GLU A 7 5.98 -17.56 -9.98
C GLU A 7 5.04 -17.58 -8.78
N LEU A 8 3.86 -17.02 -8.95
CA LEU A 8 2.83 -16.91 -7.92
C LEU A 8 1.51 -17.44 -8.44
N ASN A 9 0.75 -18.14 -7.59
CA ASN A 9 -0.66 -18.36 -7.90
C ASN A 9 -1.45 -17.07 -7.71
N GLU A 10 -2.73 -17.08 -8.11
CA GLU A 10 -3.54 -15.87 -8.08
C GLU A 10 -3.67 -15.29 -6.67
N ALA A 11 -3.93 -16.13 -5.67
CA ALA A 11 -4.08 -15.68 -4.28
C ALA A 11 -2.77 -15.08 -3.75
N GLN A 12 -1.63 -15.68 -4.07
CA GLN A 12 -0.33 -15.14 -3.71
C GLN A 12 -0.06 -13.80 -4.39
N ALA A 13 -0.41 -13.69 -5.67
CA ALA A 13 -0.24 -12.44 -6.42
C ALA A 13 -1.09 -11.32 -5.82
N GLN A 14 -2.33 -11.61 -5.44
CA GLN A 14 -3.19 -10.64 -4.76
C GLN A 14 -2.58 -10.18 -3.43
N THR A 15 -2.05 -11.11 -2.65
CA THR A 15 -1.41 -10.79 -1.37
C THR A 15 -0.16 -9.94 -1.56
N VAL A 16 0.69 -10.26 -2.52
CA VAL A 16 1.90 -9.47 -2.80
C VAL A 16 1.52 -8.07 -3.28
N SER A 17 0.53 -7.96 -4.16
CA SER A 17 0.03 -6.66 -4.63
C SER A 17 -0.43 -5.79 -3.46
N GLN A 18 -1.23 -6.36 -2.58
CA GLN A 18 -1.74 -5.67 -1.40
C GLN A 18 -0.62 -5.27 -0.44
N ALA A 19 0.35 -6.16 -0.23
CA ALA A 19 1.50 -5.89 0.65
C ALA A 19 2.36 -4.74 0.11
N CYS A 20 2.56 -4.69 -1.20
CA CYS A 20 3.34 -3.63 -1.84
C CYS A 20 2.62 -2.28 -1.75
N GLU A 21 1.31 -2.25 -1.97
CA GLU A 21 0.52 -1.03 -1.80
C GLU A 21 0.58 -0.55 -0.35
N PHE A 22 0.41 -1.46 0.61
CA PHE A 22 0.45 -1.16 2.03
C PHE A 22 1.81 -0.58 2.43
N PHE A 23 2.91 -1.21 1.99
CA PHE A 23 4.26 -0.71 2.25
C PHE A 23 4.41 0.73 1.76
N ALA A 24 4.01 1.00 0.52
CA ALA A 24 4.14 2.33 -0.06
C ALA A 24 3.34 3.37 0.74
N ARG A 25 2.10 3.06 1.10
CA ARG A 25 1.23 3.98 1.83
C ARG A 25 1.75 4.26 3.25
N ILE A 26 2.20 3.24 3.95
CA ILE A 26 2.77 3.38 5.30
C ILE A 26 4.04 4.23 5.25
N LYS A 27 4.91 3.97 4.27
CA LYS A 27 6.14 4.75 4.10
C LYS A 27 5.84 6.24 3.89
N MET A 28 4.77 6.55 3.19
CA MET A 28 4.33 7.92 2.94
C MET A 28 3.59 8.56 4.13
N GLY A 29 3.39 7.85 5.22
CA GLY A 29 2.74 8.38 6.41
C GLY A 29 1.24 8.17 6.48
N GLN A 30 0.67 7.33 5.62
CA GLN A 30 -0.76 7.02 5.62
C GLN A 30 -1.06 5.89 6.62
N PHE A 31 -0.88 6.17 7.91
CA PHE A 31 -1.00 5.15 8.97
C PHE A 31 -2.44 4.68 9.20
N ASP A 32 -3.41 5.43 8.73
CA ASP A 32 -4.82 5.03 8.75
C ASP A 32 -5.10 3.79 7.89
N GLU A 33 -4.16 3.40 7.03
CA GLU A 33 -4.23 2.13 6.30
C GLU A 33 -4.11 0.91 7.23
N ILE A 34 -3.52 1.06 8.43
CA ILE A 34 -3.36 -0.04 9.37
C ILE A 34 -4.71 -0.57 9.86
N PRO A 35 -5.59 0.25 10.45
CA PRO A 35 -6.91 -0.26 10.81
C PRO A 35 -7.74 -0.69 9.60
N PHE A 36 -7.60 -0.03 8.47
CA PHE A 36 -8.27 -0.43 7.23
C PHE A 36 -7.87 -1.86 6.81
N LEU A 37 -6.60 -2.20 6.93
CA LEU A 37 -6.11 -3.54 6.58
C LEU A 37 -6.53 -4.60 7.61
N LEU A 38 -6.49 -4.26 8.90
CA LEU A 38 -6.63 -5.24 9.99
C LEU A 38 -8.06 -5.44 10.47
N LEU A 39 -8.90 -4.42 10.39
CA LEU A 39 -10.30 -4.54 10.80
C LEU A 39 -11.11 -5.16 9.68
N THR A 40 -11.82 -6.24 10.01
CA THR A 40 -12.56 -7.03 9.03
C THR A 40 -14.02 -6.60 8.94
N ASP A 41 -14.65 -6.92 7.82
CA ASP A 41 -16.08 -6.66 7.58
C ASP A 41 -17.00 -7.47 8.51
N GLU A 42 -16.45 -8.44 9.26
CA GLU A 42 -17.20 -9.25 10.21
C GLU A 42 -17.66 -8.44 11.44
N LEU A 43 -16.99 -7.32 11.70
CA LEU A 43 -17.38 -6.44 12.81
C LEU A 43 -18.63 -5.65 12.45
N SER A 44 -19.50 -5.41 13.45
CA SER A 44 -20.63 -4.51 13.26
C SER A 44 -20.13 -3.11 12.91
N GLY A 45 -20.95 -2.33 12.19
CA GLY A 45 -20.58 -0.97 11.80
C GLY A 45 -20.14 -0.09 12.97
N ALA A 46 -20.83 -0.19 14.12
CA ALA A 46 -20.49 0.57 15.31
C ALA A 46 -19.15 0.13 15.91
N ASP A 47 -18.90 -1.18 16.00
CA ASP A 47 -17.64 -1.72 16.52
C ASP A 47 -16.49 -1.38 15.59
N TYR A 48 -16.68 -1.49 14.28
CA TYR A 48 -15.67 -1.12 13.29
C TYR A 48 -15.26 0.35 13.46
N CYS A 49 -16.23 1.26 13.49
CA CYS A 49 -15.96 2.70 13.59
C CYS A 49 -15.27 3.04 14.91
N SER A 50 -15.71 2.44 16.03
CA SER A 50 -15.12 2.67 17.34
C SER A 50 -13.67 2.23 17.39
N ARG A 51 -13.38 1.01 16.92
CA ARG A 51 -12.01 0.48 16.90
C ARG A 51 -11.11 1.28 15.97
N ARG A 52 -11.61 1.61 14.78
CA ARG A 52 -10.87 2.43 13.80
C ARG A 52 -10.52 3.80 14.40
N ASP A 53 -11.46 4.46 15.03
CA ASP A 53 -11.27 5.82 15.55
C ASP A 53 -10.26 5.83 16.71
N ILE A 54 -10.31 4.82 17.58
CA ILE A 54 -9.35 4.67 18.68
C ILE A 54 -7.95 4.40 18.09
N ALA A 55 -7.84 3.47 17.15
CA ALA A 55 -6.57 3.13 16.51
C ALA A 55 -5.96 4.35 15.81
N ASN A 56 -6.77 5.08 15.04
CA ASN A 56 -6.30 6.26 14.32
C ASN A 56 -5.82 7.36 15.25
N LYS A 57 -6.44 7.50 16.43
CA LYS A 57 -5.98 8.47 17.43
C LYS A 57 -4.53 8.18 17.85
N TYR A 58 -4.22 6.93 18.17
CA TYR A 58 -2.86 6.55 18.59
C TYR A 58 -1.87 6.52 17.43
N LEU A 59 -2.32 6.12 16.25
CA LEU A 59 -1.49 6.12 15.06
C LEU A 59 -1.11 7.54 14.63
N LEU A 60 -2.02 8.50 14.79
CA LEU A 60 -1.71 9.91 14.52
C LEU A 60 -0.62 10.42 15.48
N GLU A 61 -0.67 10.05 16.75
CA GLU A 61 0.37 10.41 17.70
C GLU A 61 1.71 9.75 17.35
N ALA A 62 1.69 8.48 16.96
CA ALA A 62 2.89 7.78 16.49
C ALA A 62 3.48 8.46 15.25
N ARG A 63 2.62 8.86 14.30
CA ARG A 63 3.07 9.55 13.09
C ARG A 63 3.75 10.89 13.42
N LYS A 64 3.22 11.64 14.38
CA LYS A 64 3.84 12.89 14.82
C LYS A 64 5.25 12.68 15.36
N ALA A 65 5.50 11.55 16.01
CA ALA A 65 6.84 11.20 16.48
C ALA A 65 7.78 10.80 15.35
N ILE A 66 7.28 10.07 14.36
CA ILE A 66 8.07 9.53 13.25
C ILE A 66 8.28 10.58 12.15
N TYR A 67 7.21 11.28 11.78
CA TYR A 67 7.20 12.31 10.75
C TYR A 67 6.64 13.62 11.31
N PRO A 68 7.42 14.32 12.17
CA PRO A 68 6.91 15.53 12.85
C PRO A 68 6.54 16.66 11.88
N GLU A 69 7.05 16.61 10.65
CA GLU A 69 6.76 17.60 9.61
C GLU A 69 5.36 17.41 8.97
N LEU A 70 4.73 16.26 9.16
CA LEU A 70 3.38 16.04 8.65
C LEU A 70 2.35 16.56 9.66
N HIS A 71 1.50 17.47 9.21
CA HIS A 71 0.49 18.12 10.02
C HIS A 71 -0.91 17.70 9.56
N GLY A 72 -1.78 17.37 10.51
CA GLY A 72 -3.17 17.06 10.23
C GLY A 72 -3.41 15.63 9.74
N ILE A 73 -4.67 15.20 9.82
CA ILE A 73 -5.09 13.82 9.57
C ILE A 73 -4.88 13.42 8.11
N GLY A 74 -5.23 14.28 7.17
CA GLY A 74 -5.14 14.00 5.75
C GLY A 74 -3.78 14.24 5.12
N HIS A 75 -2.78 14.62 5.92
CA HIS A 75 -1.46 14.98 5.40
C HIS A 75 -0.59 13.74 5.26
N SER A 76 0.05 13.58 4.11
CA SER A 76 1.01 12.50 3.85
C SER A 76 2.02 12.96 2.80
N TYR A 77 3.12 12.22 2.70
CA TYR A 77 4.00 12.37 1.55
C TYR A 77 3.34 11.76 0.32
N GLY A 78 3.77 12.19 -0.85
CA GLY A 78 3.31 11.67 -2.13
C GLY A 78 4.32 10.79 -2.81
N VAL A 79 3.97 10.29 -3.99
CA VAL A 79 4.88 9.56 -4.88
C VAL A 79 6.06 10.46 -5.23
N GLY A 80 7.23 9.84 -5.42
CA GLY A 80 8.47 10.55 -5.72
C GLY A 80 9.28 10.91 -4.48
N LYS A 81 8.72 10.82 -3.28
CA LYS A 81 9.43 11.17 -2.04
C LYS A 81 10.40 10.08 -1.60
N PHE A 82 9.99 8.83 -1.65
CA PHE A 82 10.79 7.68 -1.21
C PHE A 82 10.95 6.69 -2.35
N ALA A 83 12.19 6.39 -2.73
CA ALA A 83 12.46 5.48 -3.85
C ALA A 83 11.92 4.07 -3.62
N ASP A 84 12.03 3.56 -2.40
CA ASP A 84 11.53 2.23 -2.06
C ASP A 84 9.99 2.16 -2.04
N ALA A 85 9.32 3.22 -1.61
CA ALA A 85 7.87 3.31 -1.70
C ALA A 85 7.40 3.34 -3.15
N ASP A 86 8.10 4.08 -4.00
CA ASP A 86 7.81 4.14 -5.44
C ASP A 86 7.99 2.77 -6.09
N ARG A 87 9.05 2.04 -5.75
CA ARG A 87 9.28 0.67 -6.25
C ARG A 87 8.16 -0.27 -5.84
N ALA A 88 7.74 -0.22 -4.58
CA ALA A 88 6.63 -1.03 -4.10
C ALA A 88 5.34 -0.68 -4.83
N PHE A 89 5.08 0.59 -5.06
CA PHE A 89 3.91 1.04 -5.80
C PHE A 89 3.93 0.56 -7.25
N ASP A 90 5.10 0.57 -7.89
CA ASP A 90 5.27 0.04 -9.25
C ASP A 90 4.92 -1.45 -9.31
N VAL A 91 5.40 -2.26 -8.35
CA VAL A 91 5.07 -3.69 -8.28
C VAL A 91 3.57 -3.88 -8.07
N TYR A 92 2.97 -3.12 -7.18
CA TYR A 92 1.54 -3.13 -6.94
C TYR A 92 0.76 -2.87 -8.24
N GLN A 93 1.13 -1.84 -8.99
CA GLN A 93 0.43 -1.46 -10.21
C GLN A 93 0.47 -2.57 -11.27
N VAL A 94 1.64 -3.15 -11.52
CA VAL A 94 1.77 -4.18 -12.56
C VAL A 94 1.07 -5.47 -12.16
N LEU A 95 1.11 -5.85 -10.88
CA LEU A 95 0.37 -7.01 -10.40
C LEU A 95 -1.15 -6.78 -10.48
N ARG A 96 -1.62 -5.63 -10.05
CA ARG A 96 -3.03 -5.26 -10.13
C ARG A 96 -3.54 -5.35 -11.57
N HIS A 97 -2.78 -4.81 -12.50
CA HIS A 97 -3.14 -4.84 -13.93
C HIS A 97 -3.16 -6.27 -14.47
N ALA A 98 -2.15 -7.07 -14.14
CA ALA A 98 -2.09 -8.47 -14.55
C ALA A 98 -3.23 -9.30 -13.95
N LEU A 99 -3.75 -8.92 -12.79
CA LEU A 99 -4.90 -9.56 -12.13
C LEU A 99 -6.24 -9.12 -12.70
N GLY A 100 -6.25 -8.23 -13.68
CA GLY A 100 -7.46 -7.86 -14.41
C GLY A 100 -7.95 -6.43 -14.25
N ASP A 101 -7.29 -5.60 -13.44
CA ASP A 101 -7.65 -4.19 -13.33
C ASP A 101 -7.35 -3.48 -14.65
N PRO A 102 -8.31 -2.76 -15.24
CA PRO A 102 -8.12 -2.13 -16.55
C PRO A 102 -7.19 -0.90 -16.52
N ARG A 103 -6.87 -0.38 -15.34
CA ARG A 103 -6.00 0.80 -15.24
C ARG A 103 -4.56 0.43 -15.62
N GLU A 104 -4.01 1.16 -16.58
CA GLU A 104 -2.63 0.95 -17.02
C GLU A 104 -1.66 1.42 -15.93
N PRO A 105 -0.58 0.65 -15.68
CA PRO A 105 0.49 1.11 -14.78
C PRO A 105 1.18 2.34 -15.36
N PHE A 106 1.58 3.27 -14.50
CA PHE A 106 2.39 4.41 -14.90
C PHE A 106 3.75 4.38 -14.20
N GLN A 107 4.78 4.76 -14.93
CA GLN A 107 6.16 4.75 -14.45
C GLN A 107 6.43 5.97 -13.57
N LEU A 108 6.96 5.74 -12.36
CA LEU A 108 7.29 6.81 -11.42
C LEU A 108 8.74 7.30 -11.60
N GLY A 109 9.70 6.43 -11.70
CA GLY A 109 11.09 6.83 -11.83
C GLY A 109 11.94 5.78 -12.51
N GLU A 110 11.90 4.56 -12.01
CA GLU A 110 12.59 3.42 -12.60
C GLU A 110 11.69 2.76 -13.64
N PRO A 111 12.25 1.99 -14.58
CA PRO A 111 11.43 1.21 -15.50
C PRO A 111 10.51 0.27 -14.73
N LEU A 112 9.25 0.16 -15.18
CA LEU A 112 8.28 -0.71 -14.54
C LEU A 112 8.75 -2.16 -14.56
N PRO A 113 8.50 -2.92 -13.48
CA PRO A 113 8.70 -4.37 -13.53
C PRO A 113 7.74 -5.01 -14.51
N SER A 114 8.07 -6.22 -14.98
CA SER A 114 7.19 -6.97 -15.86
C SER A 114 6.46 -8.05 -15.07
N CYS A 115 5.18 -8.20 -15.36
CA CYS A 115 4.36 -9.27 -14.80
C CYS A 115 3.47 -9.81 -15.92
N THR A 116 3.60 -11.10 -16.21
CA THR A 116 2.87 -11.76 -17.28
C THR A 116 2.08 -12.93 -16.70
N LYS A 117 0.80 -12.98 -17.05
CA LYS A 117 -0.03 -14.14 -16.73
C LYS A 117 0.45 -15.31 -17.56
N LEU A 118 0.78 -16.45 -16.93
CA LEU A 118 1.35 -17.62 -17.61
C LEU A 118 0.29 -18.48 -18.30
N GLU A 119 -0.98 -18.32 -17.97
CA GLU A 119 -2.07 -19.10 -18.57
C GLU A 119 -3.18 -18.22 -19.12
#